data_5018b6bf67117ecbb0915185eb7d76de
#
_entry.id   5018b6bf67117ecbb0915185eb7d76de
#
_cell.length_a   1.000
_cell.length_b   1.000
_cell.length_c   1.000
_cell.angle_alpha   90.00
_cell.angle_beta   90.00
_cell.angle_gamma   90.00
#
_symmetry.space_group_name_H-M   'P 1'
#
loop_
_entity.id
_entity.type
_entity.pdbx_description
1 polymer ?
#
loop_
_entity_poly.entity_id
_entity_poly.type
_entity_poly.pdbx_seq_one_letter_code
_entity_poly.pdbx_strand_id
1 'polypeptide(L)'
;MSNQQVVHNFTNRQINFMAVCAFLIIPMSGLAVDIYVPSLPAVAKYFHISEALTQVTVTIFLIAYALSQFVAGNIIDAYGRRKITIASLLAFSLFSFCIPQIDSIGMLLLLRFFQGLCVGFFMVSKRAIIVDIYSGVKLQSMLIYTTVAWSLGPIIAPGIGGYLQSFFGWKSCFYFLAGYSFVLAILEFIFVPETIKSKTVLSFTNIKSAYGEILSSSKFNFAVLSLGFSYAMIMLFNLLGAFLIQVTLGYTPIEYGHYALIMGFAWMCGGLANRRLLSLALMTKMRSAVICAMTLALIMFLVGLKTENIYTILIPAFFMHCLAGFIFNNYFAYCLSMFPRYAGTAGGIAGSGAYVVTFIGSSVLAGMLPSSAVTSLATGYFILAVACWLLYKKINSQIAS
;
A
#
# COMPACT_ATOMS: atom_id res chain seq x y z
N MET A 1 30.89 -23.60 -0.74
CA MET A 1 29.92 -24.43 0.01
C MET A 1 28.67 -24.53 -0.87
N SER A 2 28.35 -25.73 -1.34
CA SER A 2 27.34 -26.03 -2.33
C SER A 2 25.96 -25.60 -1.85
N ASN A 3 25.30 -24.72 -2.63
CA ASN A 3 23.86 -24.48 -2.53
C ASN A 3 23.13 -25.79 -2.86
N GLN A 4 22.87 -26.63 -1.88
CA GLN A 4 21.88 -27.70 -2.02
C GLN A 4 20.51 -26.99 -2.17
N GLN A 5 20.06 -26.89 -3.40
CA GLN A 5 18.67 -26.56 -3.73
C GLN A 5 17.78 -27.61 -3.05
N VAL A 6 17.12 -27.16 -2.00
CA VAL A 6 16.14 -27.99 -1.29
C VAL A 6 14.90 -28.09 -2.17
N VAL A 7 14.86 -29.10 -3.04
CA VAL A 7 13.72 -29.41 -3.90
C VAL A 7 12.56 -29.84 -2.99
N HIS A 8 11.52 -29.04 -2.93
CA HIS A 8 10.24 -29.45 -2.34
C HIS A 8 9.58 -30.47 -3.28
N ASN A 9 9.22 -31.63 -2.75
CA ASN A 9 8.48 -32.65 -3.50
C ASN A 9 7.00 -32.30 -3.63
N PHE A 10 6.67 -31.08 -4.05
CA PHE A 10 5.31 -30.69 -4.38
C PHE A 10 5.00 -31.07 -5.82
N THR A 11 3.79 -31.61 -6.05
CA THR A 11 3.29 -31.86 -7.39
C THR A 11 3.06 -30.51 -8.12
N ASN A 12 3.14 -30.51 -9.45
CA ASN A 12 2.83 -29.32 -10.25
C ASN A 12 1.43 -28.77 -9.94
N ARG A 13 0.47 -29.63 -9.63
CA ARG A 13 -0.88 -29.23 -9.23
C ARG A 13 -0.88 -28.46 -7.92
N GLN A 14 -0.14 -28.90 -6.91
CA GLN A 14 0.01 -28.19 -5.62
C GLN A 14 0.69 -26.84 -5.80
N ILE A 15 1.78 -26.78 -6.59
CA ILE A 15 2.48 -25.51 -6.88
C ILE A 15 1.53 -24.50 -7.54
N ASN A 16 0.74 -24.95 -8.53
CA ASN A 16 -0.22 -24.07 -9.19
C ASN A 16 -1.31 -23.57 -8.23
N PHE A 17 -1.86 -24.41 -7.36
CA PHE A 17 -2.85 -23.98 -6.37
C PHE A 17 -2.25 -23.00 -5.36
N MET A 18 -1.04 -23.25 -4.86
CA MET A 18 -0.33 -22.31 -3.96
C MET A 18 -0.13 -20.94 -4.62
N ALA A 19 0.26 -20.92 -5.90
CA ALA A 19 0.42 -19.70 -6.66
C ALA A 19 -0.92 -18.97 -6.85
N VAL A 20 -1.99 -19.67 -7.23
CA VAL A 20 -3.33 -19.08 -7.39
C VAL A 20 -3.81 -18.49 -6.07
N CYS A 21 -3.71 -19.22 -4.96
CA CYS A 21 -4.07 -18.70 -3.64
C CYS A 21 -3.25 -17.46 -3.28
N ALA A 22 -1.94 -17.44 -3.58
CA ALA A 22 -1.13 -16.26 -3.35
C ALA A 22 -1.60 -15.05 -4.18
N PHE A 23 -1.90 -15.25 -5.47
CA PHE A 23 -2.39 -14.18 -6.36
C PHE A 23 -3.79 -13.69 -6.01
N LEU A 24 -4.62 -14.49 -5.37
CA LEU A 24 -5.92 -14.05 -4.84
C LEU A 24 -5.77 -13.28 -3.50
N ILE A 25 -4.81 -13.65 -2.66
CA ILE A 25 -4.60 -13.02 -1.35
C ILE A 25 -3.83 -11.70 -1.47
N ILE A 26 -2.83 -11.61 -2.34
CA ILE A 26 -1.96 -10.43 -2.48
C ILE A 26 -2.73 -9.13 -2.76
N PRO A 27 -3.73 -9.07 -3.68
CA PRO A 27 -4.52 -7.87 -3.90
C PRO A 27 -5.30 -7.39 -2.68
N MET A 28 -5.56 -8.28 -1.73
CA MET A 28 -6.37 -7.99 -0.55
C MET A 28 -5.77 -6.87 0.32
N SER A 29 -4.45 -6.66 0.28
CA SER A 29 -3.81 -5.58 1.03
C SER A 29 -4.30 -4.19 0.60
N GLY A 30 -4.41 -3.95 -0.71
CA GLY A 30 -4.97 -2.71 -1.23
C GLY A 30 -6.50 -2.70 -1.18
N LEU A 31 -7.12 -3.84 -1.50
CA LEU A 31 -8.58 -3.97 -1.42
C LEU A 31 -9.10 -3.60 -0.03
N ALA A 32 -8.47 -4.06 1.04
CA ALA A 32 -8.87 -3.79 2.42
C ALA A 32 -8.76 -2.32 2.84
N VAL A 33 -7.91 -1.54 2.17
CA VAL A 33 -7.77 -0.08 2.38
C VAL A 33 -8.80 0.66 1.53
N ASP A 34 -8.75 0.44 0.23
CA ASP A 34 -9.32 1.36 -0.74
C ASP A 34 -10.81 1.09 -1.06
N ILE A 35 -11.33 -0.12 -0.80
CA ILE A 35 -12.77 -0.43 -0.99
C ILE A 35 -13.68 0.42 -0.09
N TYR A 36 -13.17 0.85 1.04
CA TYR A 36 -13.89 1.62 2.04
C TYR A 36 -13.84 3.14 1.78
N VAL A 37 -12.89 3.62 0.98
CA VAL A 37 -12.66 5.06 0.76
C VAL A 37 -13.89 5.79 0.18
N PRO A 38 -14.64 5.24 -0.81
CA PRO A 38 -15.88 5.87 -1.29
C PRO A 38 -16.96 6.03 -0.22
N SER A 39 -16.86 5.26 0.87
CA SER A 39 -17.83 5.27 1.98
C SER A 39 -17.48 6.29 3.08
N LEU A 40 -16.33 6.96 3.05
CA LEU A 40 -15.89 7.86 4.12
C LEU A 40 -16.92 8.94 4.46
N PRO A 41 -17.55 9.65 3.49
CA PRO A 41 -18.59 10.64 3.82
C PRO A 41 -19.81 10.03 4.52
N ALA A 42 -20.23 8.83 4.11
CA ALA A 42 -21.36 8.14 4.73
C ALA A 42 -21.04 7.70 6.17
N VAL A 43 -19.80 7.28 6.43
CA VAL A 43 -19.32 6.91 7.77
C VAL A 43 -19.23 8.13 8.68
N ALA A 44 -18.69 9.26 8.19
CA ALA A 44 -18.68 10.51 8.92
C ALA A 44 -20.10 10.90 9.39
N LYS A 45 -21.07 10.80 8.48
CA LYS A 45 -22.49 11.07 8.76
C LYS A 45 -23.09 10.07 9.77
N TYR A 46 -22.78 8.77 9.61
CA TYR A 46 -23.33 7.71 10.47
C TYR A 46 -22.87 7.83 11.93
N PHE A 47 -21.58 8.10 12.15
CA PHE A 47 -21.02 8.24 13.50
C PHE A 47 -21.09 9.68 14.05
N HIS A 48 -21.61 10.65 13.26
CA HIS A 48 -21.65 12.08 13.62
C HIS A 48 -20.26 12.63 14.02
N ILE A 49 -19.23 12.32 13.24
CA ILE A 49 -17.84 12.70 13.49
C ILE A 49 -17.27 13.58 12.37
N SER A 50 -16.17 14.27 12.68
CA SER A 50 -15.46 15.08 11.70
C SER A 50 -14.85 14.25 10.56
N GLU A 51 -14.64 14.88 9.42
CA GLU A 51 -13.94 14.28 8.27
C GLU A 51 -12.53 13.80 8.67
N ALA A 52 -11.79 14.62 9.43
CA ALA A 52 -10.47 14.29 9.93
C ALA A 52 -10.46 12.99 10.77
N LEU A 53 -11.42 12.82 11.69
CA LEU A 53 -11.52 11.60 12.49
C LEU A 53 -11.93 10.40 11.63
N THR A 54 -12.76 10.60 10.62
CA THR A 54 -13.12 9.54 9.66
C THR A 54 -11.91 9.08 8.86
N GLN A 55 -11.06 10.00 8.42
CA GLN A 55 -9.82 9.69 7.69
C GLN A 55 -8.83 8.88 8.55
N VAL A 56 -8.82 9.06 9.88
CA VAL A 56 -8.01 8.25 10.79
C VAL A 56 -8.40 6.77 10.71
N THR A 57 -9.65 6.42 10.38
CA THR A 57 -10.04 5.00 10.20
C THR A 57 -9.31 4.28 9.07
N VAL A 58 -8.87 5.01 8.05
CA VAL A 58 -8.03 4.49 6.97
C VAL A 58 -6.57 4.43 7.39
N THR A 59 -6.08 5.51 8.00
CA THR A 59 -4.65 5.65 8.30
C THR A 59 -4.22 4.78 9.49
N ILE A 60 -5.08 4.52 10.48
CA ILE A 60 -4.82 3.59 11.58
C ILE A 60 -4.60 2.14 11.10
N PHE A 61 -5.29 1.75 10.03
CA PHE A 61 -5.08 0.48 9.37
C PHE A 61 -3.68 0.42 8.74
N LEU A 62 -3.24 1.48 8.05
CA LEU A 62 -1.93 1.53 7.39
C LEU A 62 -0.77 1.42 8.38
N ILE A 63 -0.85 2.10 9.53
CA ILE A 63 0.20 2.00 10.56
C ILE A 63 0.25 0.59 11.16
N ALA A 64 -0.90 -0.03 11.43
CA ALA A 64 -0.97 -1.40 11.92
C ALA A 64 -0.41 -2.39 10.90
N TYR A 65 -0.73 -2.21 9.62
CA TYR A 65 -0.16 -2.99 8.52
C TYR A 65 1.36 -2.85 8.44
N ALA A 66 1.89 -1.62 8.57
CA ALA A 66 3.33 -1.39 8.63
C ALA A 66 3.99 -2.13 9.81
N LEU A 67 3.44 -1.95 11.02
CA LEU A 67 3.97 -2.57 12.24
C LEU A 67 4.01 -4.10 12.13
N SER A 68 2.95 -4.71 11.61
CA SER A 68 2.92 -6.17 11.45
C SER A 68 3.97 -6.69 10.46
N GLN A 69 4.25 -5.97 9.38
CA GLN A 69 5.28 -6.38 8.41
C GLN A 69 6.69 -6.47 9.02
N PHE A 70 7.02 -5.61 9.99
CA PHE A 70 8.33 -5.68 10.66
C PHE A 70 8.55 -6.99 11.41
N VAL A 71 7.50 -7.58 12.00
CA VAL A 71 7.61 -8.78 12.82
C VAL A 71 7.16 -10.05 12.10
N ALA A 72 6.33 -9.91 11.06
CA ALA A 72 5.67 -11.02 10.40
C ALA A 72 6.65 -12.07 9.85
N GLY A 73 7.76 -11.64 9.22
CA GLY A 73 8.74 -12.56 8.64
C GLY A 73 9.24 -13.58 9.65
N ASN A 74 9.66 -13.11 10.83
CA ASN A 74 10.19 -13.98 11.88
C ASN A 74 9.11 -14.89 12.49
N ILE A 75 7.90 -14.39 12.64
CA ILE A 75 6.79 -15.16 13.21
C ILE A 75 6.35 -16.25 12.24
N ILE A 76 6.23 -15.96 10.95
CA ILE A 76 5.86 -16.99 9.96
C ILE A 76 6.93 -18.06 9.80
N ASP A 77 8.21 -17.71 9.93
CA ASP A 77 9.32 -18.66 9.85
C ASP A 77 9.45 -19.53 11.11
N ALA A 78 8.99 -19.05 12.26
CA ALA A 78 8.98 -19.82 13.52
C ALA A 78 7.75 -20.73 13.65
N TYR A 79 6.56 -20.24 13.29
CA TYR A 79 5.30 -20.96 13.55
C TYR A 79 4.75 -21.71 12.33
N GLY A 80 5.20 -21.37 11.13
CA GLY A 80 4.75 -21.94 9.86
C GLY A 80 3.89 -20.97 9.04
N ARG A 81 4.13 -20.96 7.73
CA ARG A 81 3.50 -20.00 6.81
C ARG A 81 2.02 -20.25 6.64
N ARG A 82 1.64 -21.51 6.46
CA ARG A 82 0.24 -21.92 6.29
C ARG A 82 -0.61 -21.57 7.52
N LYS A 83 -0.14 -21.91 8.72
CA LYS A 83 -0.89 -21.70 9.97
C LYS A 83 -1.15 -20.20 10.20
N ILE A 84 -0.12 -19.38 10.07
CA ILE A 84 -0.24 -17.93 10.28
C ILE A 84 -1.12 -17.29 9.23
N THR A 85 -1.04 -17.72 7.96
CA THR A 85 -1.92 -17.21 6.88
C THR A 85 -3.38 -17.51 7.21
N ILE A 86 -3.73 -18.74 7.54
CA ILE A 86 -5.11 -19.13 7.84
C ILE A 86 -5.62 -18.36 9.07
N ALA A 87 -4.85 -18.32 10.15
CA ALA A 87 -5.22 -17.61 11.37
C ALA A 87 -5.45 -16.11 11.11
N SER A 88 -4.57 -15.45 10.34
CA SER A 88 -4.70 -14.04 10.03
C SER A 88 -5.86 -13.75 9.07
N LEU A 89 -6.15 -14.62 8.09
CA LEU A 89 -7.32 -14.48 7.22
C LEU A 89 -8.63 -14.66 7.99
N LEU A 90 -8.72 -15.64 8.89
CA LEU A 90 -9.91 -15.86 9.73
C LEU A 90 -10.12 -14.70 10.71
N ALA A 91 -9.05 -14.24 11.37
CA ALA A 91 -9.11 -13.07 12.25
C ALA A 91 -9.53 -11.81 11.49
N PHE A 92 -8.97 -11.56 10.29
CA PHE A 92 -9.38 -10.45 9.43
C PHE A 92 -10.86 -10.55 9.04
N SER A 93 -11.33 -11.76 8.68
CA SER A 93 -12.74 -12.03 8.38
C SER A 93 -13.64 -11.70 9.56
N LEU A 94 -13.28 -12.16 10.76
CA LEU A 94 -14.02 -11.89 11.98
C LEU A 94 -14.09 -10.38 12.29
N PHE A 95 -12.95 -9.67 12.26
CA PHE A 95 -12.92 -8.23 12.49
C PHE A 95 -13.74 -7.46 11.44
N SER A 96 -13.66 -7.89 10.18
CA SER A 96 -14.47 -7.31 9.11
C SER A 96 -15.97 -7.53 9.33
N PHE A 97 -16.37 -8.72 9.78
CA PHE A 97 -17.75 -9.04 10.10
C PHE A 97 -18.28 -8.25 11.32
N CYS A 98 -17.43 -7.98 12.31
CA CYS A 98 -17.80 -7.23 13.52
C CYS A 98 -18.01 -5.73 13.24
N ILE A 99 -17.26 -5.11 12.32
CA ILE A 99 -17.34 -3.66 12.06
C ILE A 99 -18.78 -3.17 11.75
N PRO A 100 -19.58 -3.82 10.90
CA PRO A 100 -20.96 -3.40 10.66
C PRO A 100 -21.91 -3.45 11.85
N GLN A 101 -21.54 -4.15 12.94
CA GLN A 101 -22.35 -4.37 14.14
C GLN A 101 -22.12 -3.33 15.23
N ILE A 102 -21.13 -2.43 15.05
CA ILE A 102 -20.74 -1.47 16.10
C ILE A 102 -21.31 -0.08 15.86
N ASP A 103 -21.56 0.63 16.95
CA ASP A 103 -22.05 2.02 16.95
C ASP A 103 -21.01 2.99 17.57
N SER A 104 -19.79 2.51 17.86
CA SER A 104 -18.71 3.31 18.46
C SER A 104 -17.56 3.51 17.48
N ILE A 105 -17.17 4.77 17.26
CA ILE A 105 -15.99 5.10 16.44
C ILE A 105 -14.69 4.55 17.05
N GLY A 106 -14.57 4.53 18.38
CA GLY A 106 -13.39 3.96 19.04
C GLY A 106 -13.25 2.45 18.74
N MET A 107 -14.37 1.71 18.74
CA MET A 107 -14.35 0.30 18.36
C MET A 107 -14.06 0.12 16.87
N LEU A 108 -14.55 0.98 15.99
CA LEU A 108 -14.18 0.98 14.57
C LEU A 108 -12.66 1.15 14.40
N LEU A 109 -12.06 2.13 15.04
CA LEU A 109 -10.62 2.36 15.00
C LEU A 109 -9.83 1.13 15.50
N LEU A 110 -10.27 0.53 16.61
CA LEU A 110 -9.62 -0.67 17.15
C LEU A 110 -9.70 -1.86 16.19
N LEU A 111 -10.87 -2.12 15.61
CA LEU A 111 -11.04 -3.21 14.63
C LEU A 111 -10.27 -2.95 13.35
N ARG A 112 -10.21 -1.72 12.86
CA ARG A 112 -9.38 -1.30 11.72
C ARG A 112 -7.89 -1.53 12.00
N PHE A 113 -7.43 -1.24 13.21
CA PHE A 113 -6.06 -1.53 13.64
C PHE A 113 -5.77 -3.04 13.58
N PHE A 114 -6.62 -3.88 14.14
CA PHE A 114 -6.44 -5.34 14.08
C PHE A 114 -6.53 -5.90 12.66
N GLN A 115 -7.43 -5.38 11.82
CA GLN A 115 -7.45 -5.72 10.40
C GLN A 115 -6.10 -5.43 9.72
N GLY A 116 -5.50 -4.26 9.98
CA GLY A 116 -4.19 -3.89 9.45
C GLY A 116 -3.10 -4.87 9.89
N LEU A 117 -3.07 -5.26 11.16
CA LEU A 117 -2.13 -6.28 11.65
C LEU A 117 -2.26 -7.60 10.89
N CYS A 118 -3.49 -8.10 10.69
CA CYS A 118 -3.73 -9.35 9.98
C CYS A 118 -3.20 -9.31 8.54
N VAL A 119 -3.39 -8.18 7.84
CA VAL A 119 -2.93 -8.02 6.45
C VAL A 119 -1.42 -8.20 6.34
N GLY A 120 -0.62 -7.64 7.25
CA GLY A 120 0.82 -7.79 7.19
C GLY A 120 1.28 -9.24 7.30
N PHE A 121 0.64 -10.03 8.15
CA PHE A 121 0.98 -11.44 8.31
C PHE A 121 0.70 -12.26 7.05
N PHE A 122 -0.51 -12.20 6.50
CA PHE A 122 -0.79 -13.00 5.30
C PHE A 122 -0.04 -12.49 4.06
N MET A 123 0.23 -11.19 3.94
CA MET A 123 1.00 -10.63 2.83
C MET A 123 2.45 -11.10 2.82
N VAL A 124 3.14 -11.02 3.97
CA VAL A 124 4.52 -11.49 4.09
C VAL A 124 4.58 -13.00 3.86
N SER A 125 3.62 -13.76 4.40
CA SER A 125 3.53 -15.21 4.19
C SER A 125 3.37 -15.57 2.71
N LYS A 126 2.52 -14.87 1.94
CA LYS A 126 2.31 -15.19 0.53
C LYS A 126 3.54 -14.89 -0.33
N ARG A 127 4.23 -13.78 -0.08
CA ARG A 127 5.51 -13.50 -0.75
C ARG A 127 6.55 -14.58 -0.45
N ALA A 128 6.61 -15.04 0.79
CA ALA A 128 7.54 -16.07 1.21
C ALA A 128 7.21 -17.44 0.54
N ILE A 129 5.93 -17.83 0.45
CA ILE A 129 5.51 -19.06 -0.25
C ILE A 129 5.93 -19.03 -1.72
N ILE A 130 5.79 -17.90 -2.43
CA ILE A 130 6.25 -17.78 -3.82
C ILE A 130 7.77 -18.03 -3.93
N VAL A 131 8.54 -17.54 -2.97
CA VAL A 131 10.00 -17.78 -2.93
C VAL A 131 10.33 -19.24 -2.62
N ASP A 132 9.49 -19.95 -1.85
CA ASP A 132 9.70 -21.36 -1.54
C ASP A 132 9.42 -22.31 -2.70
N ILE A 133 8.41 -22.00 -3.52
CA ILE A 133 7.91 -22.91 -4.54
C ILE A 133 8.53 -22.67 -5.93
N TYR A 134 9.19 -21.52 -6.13
CA TYR A 134 9.84 -21.19 -7.39
C TYR A 134 11.32 -20.86 -7.22
N SER A 135 12.12 -21.10 -8.27
CA SER A 135 13.55 -20.77 -8.31
C SER A 135 13.96 -20.21 -9.67
N GLY A 136 15.17 -19.63 -9.76
CA GLY A 136 15.75 -19.14 -11.00
C GLY A 136 14.89 -18.12 -11.75
N VAL A 137 14.82 -18.25 -13.08
CA VAL A 137 14.08 -17.32 -13.95
C VAL A 137 12.57 -17.35 -13.66
N LYS A 138 12.03 -18.51 -13.28
CA LYS A 138 10.61 -18.65 -12.95
C LYS A 138 10.25 -17.87 -11.69
N LEU A 139 11.11 -17.87 -10.66
CA LEU A 139 10.92 -17.03 -9.47
C LEU A 139 10.91 -15.54 -9.83
N GLN A 140 11.85 -15.07 -10.66
CA GLN A 140 11.88 -13.68 -11.09
C GLN A 140 10.57 -13.26 -11.77
N SER A 141 10.06 -14.12 -12.68
CA SER A 141 8.78 -13.89 -13.35
C SER A 141 7.61 -13.83 -12.34
N MET A 142 7.56 -14.76 -11.38
CA MET A 142 6.51 -14.79 -10.37
C MET A 142 6.55 -13.59 -9.44
N LEU A 143 7.72 -13.08 -9.07
CA LEU A 143 7.87 -11.85 -8.29
C LEU A 143 7.36 -10.61 -9.04
N ILE A 144 7.54 -10.56 -10.37
CA ILE A 144 6.93 -9.51 -11.21
C ILE A 144 5.40 -9.62 -11.16
N TYR A 145 4.85 -10.83 -11.33
CA TYR A 145 3.40 -11.02 -11.24
C TYR A 145 2.83 -10.71 -9.86
N THR A 146 3.56 -10.99 -8.76
CA THR A 146 3.13 -10.59 -7.42
C THR A 146 3.04 -9.07 -7.26
N THR A 147 3.94 -8.32 -7.90
CA THR A 147 3.89 -6.85 -7.91
C THR A 147 2.68 -6.34 -8.70
N VAL A 148 2.39 -6.95 -9.85
CA VAL A 148 1.17 -6.64 -10.63
C VAL A 148 -0.09 -6.96 -9.82
N ALA A 149 -0.16 -8.14 -9.22
CA ALA A 149 -1.30 -8.55 -8.38
C ALA A 149 -1.50 -7.60 -7.19
N TRP A 150 -0.42 -7.16 -6.55
CA TRP A 150 -0.48 -6.19 -5.47
C TRP A 150 -1.09 -4.85 -5.92
N SER A 151 -0.75 -4.37 -7.11
CA SER A 151 -1.28 -3.11 -7.64
C SER A 151 -2.74 -3.19 -8.08
N LEU A 152 -3.26 -4.39 -8.40
CA LEU A 152 -4.66 -4.56 -8.79
C LEU A 152 -5.63 -4.22 -7.64
N GLY A 153 -5.25 -4.52 -6.38
CA GLY A 153 -6.08 -4.22 -5.21
C GLY A 153 -6.51 -2.76 -5.16
N PRO A 154 -5.57 -1.80 -5.00
CA PRO A 154 -5.88 -0.38 -4.95
C PRO A 154 -6.59 0.14 -6.22
N ILE A 155 -6.31 -0.43 -7.39
CA ILE A 155 -6.91 0.01 -8.66
C ILE A 155 -8.41 -0.30 -8.68
N ILE A 156 -8.79 -1.55 -8.39
CA ILE A 156 -10.19 -2.00 -8.54
C ILE A 156 -11.06 -1.73 -7.30
N ALA A 157 -10.43 -1.60 -6.14
CA ALA A 157 -11.13 -1.51 -4.85
C ALA A 157 -12.10 -0.32 -4.75
N PRO A 158 -11.72 0.93 -5.11
CA PRO A 158 -12.65 2.05 -5.02
C PRO A 158 -13.85 1.90 -5.96
N GLY A 159 -13.64 1.29 -7.14
CA GLY A 159 -14.73 0.97 -8.06
C GLY A 159 -15.75 0.04 -7.40
N ILE A 160 -15.31 -1.11 -6.88
CA ILE A 160 -16.18 -2.05 -6.15
C ILE A 160 -16.83 -1.36 -4.95
N GLY A 161 -16.05 -0.59 -4.17
CA GLY A 161 -16.52 0.13 -3.00
C GLY A 161 -17.61 1.17 -3.31
N GLY A 162 -17.47 1.89 -4.42
CA GLY A 162 -18.48 2.86 -4.89
C GLY A 162 -19.84 2.19 -5.17
N TYR A 163 -19.83 1.04 -5.86
CA TYR A 163 -21.04 0.26 -6.10
C TYR A 163 -21.63 -0.30 -4.80
N LEU A 164 -20.81 -0.91 -3.94
CA LEU A 164 -21.26 -1.44 -2.65
C LEU A 164 -21.86 -0.34 -1.78
N GLN A 165 -21.19 0.82 -1.69
CA GLN A 165 -21.71 1.97 -0.93
C GLN A 165 -23.06 2.46 -1.46
N SER A 166 -23.20 2.59 -2.79
CA SER A 166 -24.41 3.16 -3.40
C SER A 166 -25.63 2.26 -3.29
N PHE A 167 -25.45 0.94 -3.42
CA PHE A 167 -26.57 0.00 -3.43
C PHE A 167 -26.88 -0.58 -2.05
N PHE A 168 -25.87 -0.77 -1.19
CA PHE A 168 -26.01 -1.51 0.06
C PHE A 168 -25.51 -0.75 1.29
N GLY A 169 -24.95 0.46 1.10
CA GLY A 169 -24.38 1.29 2.16
C GLY A 169 -22.98 0.85 2.61
N TRP A 170 -22.33 1.68 3.44
CA TRP A 170 -20.93 1.51 3.84
C TRP A 170 -20.61 0.18 4.53
N LYS A 171 -21.56 -0.39 5.24
CA LYS A 171 -21.41 -1.68 5.95
C LYS A 171 -21.13 -2.84 5.01
N SER A 172 -21.64 -2.77 3.79
CA SER A 172 -21.46 -3.82 2.77
C SER A 172 -20.00 -4.01 2.34
N CYS A 173 -19.18 -2.96 2.36
CA CYS A 173 -17.77 -3.07 2.08
C CYS A 173 -17.07 -4.03 3.06
N PHE A 174 -17.44 -3.97 4.33
CA PHE A 174 -16.88 -4.84 5.37
C PHE A 174 -17.44 -6.25 5.32
N TYR A 175 -18.72 -6.44 5.00
CA TYR A 175 -19.27 -7.77 4.75
C TYR A 175 -18.62 -8.44 3.54
N PHE A 176 -18.37 -7.69 2.47
CA PHE A 176 -17.63 -8.19 1.31
C PHE A 176 -16.23 -8.64 1.70
N LEU A 177 -15.48 -7.83 2.45
CA LEU A 177 -14.15 -8.18 2.95
C LEU A 177 -14.17 -9.42 3.86
N ALA A 178 -15.17 -9.53 4.73
CA ALA A 178 -15.36 -10.69 5.60
C ALA A 178 -15.58 -11.98 4.78
N GLY A 179 -16.51 -11.96 3.85
CA GLY A 179 -16.79 -13.11 2.98
C GLY A 179 -15.62 -13.49 2.10
N TYR A 180 -14.97 -12.50 1.46
CA TYR A 180 -13.82 -12.72 0.60
C TYR A 180 -12.65 -13.37 1.38
N SER A 181 -12.28 -12.81 2.54
CA SER A 181 -11.19 -13.36 3.36
C SER A 181 -11.53 -14.74 3.95
N PHE A 182 -12.79 -14.99 4.29
CA PHE A 182 -13.24 -16.31 4.76
C PHE A 182 -13.09 -17.37 3.67
N VAL A 183 -13.53 -17.08 2.44
CA VAL A 183 -13.34 -17.97 1.29
C VAL A 183 -11.87 -18.24 1.04
N LEU A 184 -11.02 -17.20 1.09
CA LEU A 184 -9.57 -17.38 0.94
C LEU A 184 -8.96 -18.24 2.05
N ALA A 185 -9.44 -18.12 3.30
CA ALA A 185 -9.01 -18.97 4.40
C ALA A 185 -9.35 -20.46 4.16
N ILE A 186 -10.55 -20.74 3.63
CA ILE A 186 -10.98 -22.10 3.24
C ILE A 186 -10.09 -22.63 2.11
N LEU A 187 -9.86 -21.85 1.05
CA LEU A 187 -9.00 -22.26 -0.07
C LEU A 187 -7.58 -22.55 0.42
N GLU A 188 -7.05 -21.70 1.29
CA GLU A 188 -5.73 -21.88 1.91
C GLU A 188 -5.69 -23.16 2.74
N PHE A 189 -6.72 -23.43 3.54
CA PHE A 189 -6.81 -24.63 4.36
C PHE A 189 -6.85 -25.90 3.53
N ILE A 190 -7.57 -25.92 2.41
CA ILE A 190 -7.75 -27.13 1.59
C ILE A 190 -6.55 -27.37 0.67
N PHE A 191 -6.03 -26.31 0.02
CA PHE A 191 -5.13 -26.48 -1.11
C PHE A 191 -3.67 -26.16 -0.85
N VAL A 192 -3.35 -25.43 0.23
CA VAL A 192 -1.98 -24.99 0.47
C VAL A 192 -1.34 -25.79 1.59
N PRO A 193 -0.35 -26.67 1.28
CA PRO A 193 0.45 -27.35 2.31
C PRO A 193 1.43 -26.40 2.98
N GLU A 194 2.00 -26.83 4.11
CA GLU A 194 3.09 -26.08 4.77
C GLU A 194 4.36 -26.13 3.88
N THR A 195 4.98 -24.98 3.67
CA THR A 195 6.18 -24.87 2.84
C THR A 195 7.48 -24.82 3.65
N ILE A 196 7.42 -24.50 4.94
CA ILE A 196 8.59 -24.52 5.82
C ILE A 196 8.98 -25.95 6.15
N LYS A 197 10.24 -26.31 5.88
CA LYS A 197 10.83 -27.62 6.26
C LYS A 197 11.43 -27.59 7.66
N SER A 198 12.15 -26.53 8.00
CA SER A 198 12.78 -26.35 9.32
C SER A 198 12.39 -25.01 9.87
N LYS A 199 11.72 -25.05 11.03
CA LYS A 199 11.36 -23.82 11.74
C LYS A 199 12.62 -23.17 12.28
N THR A 200 12.74 -21.86 12.07
CA THR A 200 13.83 -21.08 12.67
C THR A 200 13.49 -20.73 14.11
N VAL A 201 14.49 -20.82 14.99
CA VAL A 201 14.35 -20.25 16.33
C VAL A 201 14.35 -18.73 16.19
N LEU A 202 13.39 -18.06 16.82
CA LEU A 202 13.34 -16.60 16.86
C LEU A 202 14.64 -16.08 17.49
N SER A 203 15.55 -15.60 16.67
CA SER A 203 16.82 -14.98 17.10
C SER A 203 16.75 -13.48 16.95
N PHE A 204 16.47 -12.79 18.02
CA PHE A 204 16.46 -11.32 18.07
C PHE A 204 17.84 -10.71 17.74
N THR A 205 18.91 -11.42 18.03
CA THR A 205 20.28 -10.94 17.78
C THR A 205 20.59 -10.78 16.28
N ASN A 206 20.24 -11.80 15.49
CA ASN A 206 20.46 -11.77 14.04
C ASN A 206 19.58 -10.73 13.34
N ILE A 207 18.34 -10.58 13.82
CA ILE A 207 17.40 -9.57 13.34
C ILE A 207 17.96 -8.18 13.65
N LYS A 208 18.35 -7.92 14.88
CA LYS A 208 18.92 -6.64 15.32
C LYS A 208 20.17 -6.25 14.50
N SER A 209 21.04 -7.20 14.19
CA SER A 209 22.23 -6.95 13.38
C SER A 209 21.88 -6.53 11.95
N ALA A 210 21.02 -7.27 11.25
CA ALA A 210 20.62 -6.95 9.88
C ALA A 210 19.85 -5.60 9.80
N TYR A 211 18.96 -5.36 10.75
CA TYR A 211 18.22 -4.09 10.84
C TYR A 211 19.16 -2.93 11.17
N GLY A 212 20.11 -3.13 12.08
CA GLY A 212 21.11 -2.13 12.44
C GLY A 212 21.95 -1.72 11.24
N GLU A 213 22.45 -2.68 10.45
CA GLU A 213 23.23 -2.42 9.23
C GLU A 213 22.43 -1.63 8.19
N ILE A 214 21.18 -2.03 7.91
CA ILE A 214 20.34 -1.38 6.91
C ILE A 214 19.95 0.04 7.36
N LEU A 215 19.47 0.19 8.60
CA LEU A 215 18.98 1.47 9.13
C LEU A 215 20.12 2.47 9.42
N SER A 216 21.38 2.03 9.55
CA SER A 216 22.52 2.93 9.64
C SER A 216 22.81 3.66 8.32
N SER A 217 22.30 3.18 7.19
CA SER A 217 22.51 3.82 5.89
C SER A 217 21.59 5.02 5.71
N SER A 218 22.14 6.23 5.77
CA SER A 218 21.39 7.48 5.52
C SER A 218 20.77 7.51 4.12
N LYS A 219 21.44 6.98 3.11
CA LYS A 219 20.91 6.90 1.72
C LYS A 219 19.65 6.04 1.67
N PHE A 220 19.68 4.90 2.36
CA PHE A 220 18.52 4.01 2.46
C PHE A 220 17.35 4.70 3.16
N ASN A 221 17.61 5.34 4.31
CA ASN A 221 16.56 6.01 5.09
C ASN A 221 15.94 7.18 4.30
N PHE A 222 16.72 7.98 3.60
CA PHE A 222 16.18 9.05 2.74
C PHE A 222 15.38 8.51 1.55
N ALA A 223 15.79 7.36 0.98
CA ALA A 223 15.01 6.69 -0.06
C ALA A 223 13.68 6.18 0.48
N VAL A 224 13.66 5.57 1.69
CA VAL A 224 12.42 5.13 2.36
C VAL A 224 11.48 6.30 2.68
N LEU A 225 12.01 7.43 3.13
CA LEU A 225 11.22 8.65 3.32
C LEU A 225 10.60 9.13 1.99
N SER A 226 11.38 9.10 0.89
CA SER A 226 10.87 9.47 -0.44
C SER A 226 9.79 8.51 -0.94
N LEU A 227 9.92 7.20 -0.67
CA LEU A 227 8.87 6.20 -0.92
C LEU A 227 7.58 6.58 -0.20
N GLY A 228 7.67 6.84 1.09
CA GLY A 228 6.51 7.16 1.91
C GLY A 228 5.82 8.45 1.48
N PHE A 229 6.56 9.52 1.20
CA PHE A 229 5.97 10.78 0.75
C PHE A 229 5.37 10.67 -0.67
N SER A 230 5.96 9.89 -1.58
CA SER A 230 5.34 9.64 -2.88
C SER A 230 4.03 8.85 -2.75
N TYR A 231 3.96 7.85 -1.86
CA TYR A 231 2.71 7.13 -1.61
C TYR A 231 1.70 7.97 -0.81
N ALA A 232 2.17 8.90 0.04
CA ALA A 232 1.31 9.85 0.73
C ALA A 232 0.53 10.77 -0.22
N MET A 233 1.07 11.08 -1.42
CA MET A 233 0.33 11.81 -2.45
C MET A 233 -0.93 11.05 -2.88
N ILE A 234 -0.82 9.73 -3.04
CA ILE A 234 -1.96 8.87 -3.39
C ILE A 234 -2.99 8.85 -2.24
N MET A 235 -2.51 8.61 -1.02
CA MET A 235 -3.38 8.56 0.15
C MET A 235 -4.06 9.89 0.42
N LEU A 236 -3.40 11.02 0.14
CA LEU A 236 -4.01 12.33 0.30
C LEU A 236 -5.19 12.54 -0.65
N PHE A 237 -5.09 12.08 -1.91
CA PHE A 237 -6.24 12.04 -2.82
C PHE A 237 -7.38 11.18 -2.26
N ASN A 238 -7.07 10.00 -1.74
CA ASN A 238 -8.07 9.12 -1.17
C ASN A 238 -8.77 9.75 0.06
N LEU A 239 -8.01 10.46 0.91
CA LEU A 239 -8.55 11.06 2.13
C LEU A 239 -9.32 12.36 1.89
N LEU A 240 -8.73 13.32 1.16
CA LEU A 240 -9.35 14.61 0.86
C LEU A 240 -10.32 14.53 -0.32
N GLY A 241 -9.93 13.82 -1.38
CA GLY A 241 -10.71 13.73 -2.62
C GLY A 241 -12.04 13.02 -2.43
N ALA A 242 -12.15 12.07 -1.49
CA ALA A 242 -13.43 11.41 -1.20
C ALA A 242 -14.49 12.41 -0.72
N PHE A 243 -14.12 13.37 0.14
CA PHE A 243 -15.02 14.44 0.60
C PHE A 243 -15.16 15.55 -0.44
N LEU A 244 -14.06 16.02 -1.02
CA LEU A 244 -14.08 17.08 -2.04
C LEU A 244 -15.00 16.73 -3.22
N ILE A 245 -14.88 15.51 -3.75
CA ILE A 245 -15.63 15.08 -4.92
C ILE A 245 -17.08 14.75 -4.57
N GLN A 246 -17.34 14.07 -3.44
CA GLN A 246 -18.69 13.64 -3.09
C GLN A 246 -19.49 14.70 -2.33
N VAL A 247 -18.86 15.40 -1.37
CA VAL A 247 -19.58 16.35 -0.52
C VAL A 247 -19.59 17.74 -1.15
N THR A 248 -18.42 18.25 -1.58
CA THR A 248 -18.32 19.61 -2.12
C THR A 248 -18.83 19.70 -3.55
N LEU A 249 -18.44 18.76 -4.42
CA LEU A 249 -18.86 18.79 -5.82
C LEU A 249 -20.15 17.99 -6.11
N GLY A 250 -20.68 17.23 -5.14
CA GLY A 250 -21.95 16.53 -5.23
C GLY A 250 -21.97 15.26 -6.09
N TYR A 251 -20.81 14.69 -6.40
CA TYR A 251 -20.74 13.43 -7.13
C TYR A 251 -21.11 12.22 -6.28
N THR A 252 -21.60 11.18 -6.92
CA THR A 252 -21.97 9.92 -6.26
C THR A 252 -20.74 9.10 -5.86
N PRO A 253 -20.88 8.15 -4.90
CA PRO A 253 -19.81 7.20 -4.56
C PRO A 253 -19.36 6.35 -5.76
N ILE A 254 -20.26 6.03 -6.71
CA ILE A 254 -19.92 5.29 -7.93
C ILE A 254 -18.99 6.12 -8.83
N GLU A 255 -19.32 7.39 -9.06
CA GLU A 255 -18.50 8.29 -9.87
C GLU A 255 -17.12 8.48 -9.22
N TYR A 256 -17.07 8.71 -7.90
CA TYR A 256 -15.81 8.75 -7.17
C TYR A 256 -15.01 7.45 -7.36
N GLY A 257 -15.67 6.30 -7.25
CA GLY A 257 -15.04 4.99 -7.46
C GLY A 257 -14.40 4.86 -8.86
N HIS A 258 -15.07 5.35 -9.91
CA HIS A 258 -14.53 5.38 -11.27
C HIS A 258 -13.33 6.33 -11.39
N TYR A 259 -13.38 7.51 -10.77
CA TYR A 259 -12.26 8.44 -10.77
C TYR A 259 -11.05 7.87 -10.03
N ALA A 260 -11.26 7.23 -8.89
CA ALA A 260 -10.18 6.57 -8.15
C ALA A 260 -9.58 5.38 -8.91
N LEU A 261 -10.38 4.63 -9.69
CA LEU A 261 -9.88 3.59 -10.59
C LEU A 261 -8.95 4.17 -11.66
N ILE A 262 -9.31 5.33 -12.25
CA ILE A 262 -8.45 6.05 -13.20
C ILE A 262 -7.14 6.49 -12.53
N MET A 263 -7.19 6.95 -11.28
CA MET A 263 -6.00 7.31 -10.50
C MET A 263 -5.09 6.10 -10.23
N GLY A 264 -5.68 4.95 -9.90
CA GLY A 264 -4.93 3.70 -9.76
C GLY A 264 -4.24 3.27 -11.06
N PHE A 265 -4.92 3.42 -12.19
CA PHE A 265 -4.31 3.20 -13.51
C PHE A 265 -3.16 4.17 -13.79
N ALA A 266 -3.31 5.45 -13.42
CA ALA A 266 -2.24 6.44 -13.53
C ALA A 266 -0.97 6.05 -12.76
N TRP A 267 -1.12 5.55 -11.52
CA TRP A 267 -0.02 4.99 -10.73
C TRP A 267 0.71 3.87 -11.47
N MET A 268 -0.03 2.94 -12.05
CA MET A 268 0.53 1.84 -12.84
C MET A 268 1.30 2.36 -14.06
N CYS A 269 0.75 3.33 -14.79
CA CYS A 269 1.43 3.98 -15.91
C CYS A 269 2.77 4.60 -15.49
N GLY A 270 2.83 5.25 -14.33
CA GLY A 270 4.06 5.79 -13.76
C GLY A 270 5.12 4.71 -13.52
N GLY A 271 4.72 3.58 -12.93
CA GLY A 271 5.60 2.44 -12.74
C GLY A 271 6.13 1.86 -14.06
N LEU A 272 5.27 1.75 -15.08
CA LEU A 272 5.64 1.23 -16.40
C LEU A 272 6.53 2.20 -17.19
N ALA A 273 6.36 3.51 -17.02
CA ALA A 273 7.18 4.52 -17.70
C ALA A 273 8.68 4.36 -17.40
N ASN A 274 9.02 3.82 -16.22
CA ASN A 274 10.41 3.55 -15.84
C ASN A 274 11.11 2.60 -16.82
N ARG A 275 10.38 1.66 -17.45
CA ARG A 275 10.98 0.72 -18.43
C ARG A 275 11.61 1.43 -19.63
N ARG A 276 11.01 2.55 -20.08
CA ARG A 276 11.52 3.34 -21.22
C ARG A 276 12.70 4.24 -20.85
N LEU A 277 12.91 4.46 -19.55
CA LEU A 277 13.91 5.38 -19.00
C LEU A 277 15.02 4.65 -18.24
N LEU A 278 15.20 3.33 -18.46
CA LEU A 278 16.21 2.53 -17.75
C LEU A 278 17.65 2.99 -18.03
N SER A 279 17.91 3.55 -19.20
CA SER A 279 19.23 4.09 -19.58
C SER A 279 19.61 5.36 -18.85
N LEU A 280 18.66 6.08 -18.26
CA LEU A 280 18.93 7.31 -17.54
C LEU A 280 19.36 7.03 -16.10
N ALA A 281 20.31 7.82 -15.60
CA ALA A 281 20.75 7.76 -14.20
C ALA A 281 19.57 8.03 -13.25
N LEU A 282 19.53 7.30 -12.13
CA LEU A 282 18.46 7.43 -11.12
C LEU A 282 18.24 8.88 -10.69
N MET A 283 19.31 9.60 -10.38
CA MET A 283 19.21 10.98 -9.88
C MET A 283 18.67 11.94 -10.93
N THR A 284 18.98 11.75 -12.19
CA THR A 284 18.41 12.55 -13.29
C THR A 284 16.90 12.33 -13.39
N LYS A 285 16.46 11.07 -13.33
CA LYS A 285 15.03 10.72 -13.33
C LYS A 285 14.29 11.34 -12.14
N MET A 286 14.86 11.22 -10.95
CA MET A 286 14.24 11.72 -9.72
C MET A 286 14.16 13.25 -9.71
N ARG A 287 15.22 13.93 -10.17
CA ARG A 287 15.20 15.39 -10.32
C ARG A 287 14.04 15.86 -11.17
N SER A 288 13.92 15.32 -12.37
CA SER A 288 12.87 15.71 -13.31
C SER A 288 11.48 15.39 -12.77
N ALA A 289 11.27 14.19 -12.21
CA ALA A 289 9.98 13.78 -11.69
C ALA A 289 9.50 14.67 -10.53
N VAL A 290 10.39 15.02 -9.59
CA VAL A 290 10.01 15.84 -8.44
C VAL A 290 9.77 17.29 -8.85
N ILE A 291 10.56 17.87 -9.78
CA ILE A 291 10.32 19.21 -10.32
C ILE A 291 8.95 19.24 -11.03
N CYS A 292 8.65 18.24 -11.87
CA CYS A 292 7.35 18.15 -12.53
C CYS A 292 6.20 18.07 -11.51
N ALA A 293 6.37 17.30 -10.42
CA ALA A 293 5.35 17.19 -9.36
C ALA A 293 5.11 18.54 -8.66
N MET A 294 6.17 19.28 -8.31
CA MET A 294 6.06 20.61 -7.71
C MET A 294 5.36 21.61 -8.64
N THR A 295 5.77 21.63 -9.92
CA THR A 295 5.17 22.51 -10.93
C THR A 295 3.68 22.18 -11.14
N LEU A 296 3.35 20.91 -11.24
CA LEU A 296 1.98 20.44 -11.41
C LEU A 296 1.10 20.82 -10.22
N ALA A 297 1.59 20.61 -8.99
CA ALA A 297 0.88 21.02 -7.79
C ALA A 297 0.65 22.54 -7.73
N LEU A 298 1.64 23.34 -8.13
CA LEU A 298 1.50 24.79 -8.20
C LEU A 298 0.47 25.21 -9.26
N ILE A 299 0.48 24.60 -10.44
CA ILE A 299 -0.53 24.85 -11.49
C ILE A 299 -1.92 24.49 -10.96
N MET A 300 -2.08 23.33 -10.32
CA MET A 300 -3.34 22.90 -9.71
C MET A 300 -3.83 23.91 -8.67
N PHE A 301 -2.94 24.45 -7.85
CA PHE A 301 -3.26 25.47 -6.85
C PHE A 301 -3.77 26.77 -7.52
N LEU A 302 -3.02 27.29 -8.50
CA LEU A 302 -3.37 28.53 -9.20
C LEU A 302 -4.69 28.43 -9.97
N VAL A 303 -4.95 27.28 -10.59
CA VAL A 303 -6.21 27.01 -11.29
C VAL A 303 -7.35 26.87 -10.28
N GLY A 304 -7.13 26.18 -9.16
CA GLY A 304 -8.09 25.97 -8.09
C GLY A 304 -8.54 27.26 -7.39
N LEU A 305 -7.72 28.32 -7.42
CA LEU A 305 -8.12 29.66 -6.91
C LEU A 305 -9.22 30.32 -7.78
N LYS A 306 -9.38 29.89 -9.03
CA LYS A 306 -10.32 30.52 -9.97
C LYS A 306 -11.51 29.63 -10.26
N THR A 307 -11.31 28.33 -10.29
CA THR A 307 -12.34 27.37 -10.72
C THR A 307 -12.23 26.08 -9.91
N GLU A 308 -13.36 25.65 -9.36
CA GLU A 308 -13.48 24.35 -8.66
C GLU A 308 -14.45 23.46 -9.43
N ASN A 309 -13.91 22.55 -10.22
CA ASN A 309 -14.68 21.54 -10.92
C ASN A 309 -13.93 20.21 -10.98
N ILE A 310 -14.57 19.17 -11.46
CA ILE A 310 -13.99 17.83 -11.46
C ILE A 310 -12.69 17.73 -12.29
N TYR A 311 -12.59 18.48 -13.38
CA TYR A 311 -11.41 18.44 -14.26
C TYR A 311 -10.21 19.13 -13.64
N THR A 312 -10.43 20.18 -12.82
CA THR A 312 -9.36 20.84 -12.06
C THR A 312 -8.76 19.95 -10.97
N ILE A 313 -9.46 18.89 -10.60
CA ILE A 313 -8.98 17.85 -9.68
C ILE A 313 -8.35 16.70 -10.47
N LEU A 314 -9.11 16.08 -11.39
CA LEU A 314 -8.74 14.79 -11.97
C LEU A 314 -7.53 14.90 -12.91
N ILE A 315 -7.41 15.94 -13.70
CA ILE A 315 -6.31 16.06 -14.66
C ILE A 315 -4.96 16.20 -13.93
N PRO A 316 -4.78 17.15 -13.00
CA PRO A 316 -3.53 17.23 -12.25
C PRO A 316 -3.30 16.00 -11.36
N ALA A 317 -4.34 15.45 -10.71
CA ALA A 317 -4.22 14.26 -9.88
C ALA A 317 -3.75 13.05 -10.69
N PHE A 318 -4.24 12.86 -11.92
CA PHE A 318 -3.78 11.77 -12.80
C PHE A 318 -2.26 11.83 -13.03
N PHE A 319 -1.74 12.97 -13.44
CA PHE A 319 -0.30 13.12 -13.65
C PHE A 319 0.49 13.05 -12.34
N MET A 320 -0.07 13.56 -11.24
CA MET A 320 0.54 13.41 -9.91
C MET A 320 0.68 11.94 -9.51
N HIS A 321 -0.36 11.12 -9.74
CA HIS A 321 -0.31 9.67 -9.49
C HIS A 321 0.71 8.96 -10.39
N CYS A 322 0.83 9.36 -11.67
CA CYS A 322 1.89 8.86 -12.55
C CYS A 322 3.29 9.18 -11.97
N LEU A 323 3.52 10.43 -11.56
CA LEU A 323 4.80 10.85 -11.01
C LEU A 323 5.10 10.15 -9.67
N ALA A 324 4.11 10.03 -8.80
CA ALA A 324 4.23 9.34 -7.53
C ALA A 324 4.59 7.86 -7.72
N GLY A 325 3.91 7.16 -8.65
CA GLY A 325 4.23 5.77 -8.99
C GLY A 325 5.63 5.61 -9.59
N PHE A 326 6.05 6.57 -10.41
CA PHE A 326 7.39 6.59 -10.98
C PHE A 326 8.47 6.77 -9.90
N ILE A 327 8.28 7.73 -8.98
CA ILE A 327 9.20 8.00 -7.87
C ILE A 327 9.29 6.77 -6.94
N PHE A 328 8.13 6.22 -6.55
CA PHE A 328 8.05 5.05 -5.66
C PHE A 328 8.82 3.86 -6.22
N ASN A 329 8.52 3.45 -7.45
CA ASN A 329 9.14 2.25 -8.03
C ASN A 329 10.66 2.40 -8.21
N ASN A 330 11.15 3.59 -8.56
CA ASN A 330 12.59 3.84 -8.68
C ASN A 330 13.31 3.77 -7.33
N TYR A 331 12.79 4.42 -6.29
CA TYR A 331 13.42 4.36 -4.98
C TYR A 331 13.26 2.99 -4.31
N PHE A 332 12.17 2.27 -4.56
CA PHE A 332 12.03 0.91 -4.06
C PHE A 332 13.08 -0.03 -4.66
N ALA A 333 13.27 0.02 -5.98
CA ALA A 333 14.34 -0.72 -6.64
C ALA A 333 15.74 -0.32 -6.13
N TYR A 334 15.97 0.97 -5.87
CA TYR A 334 17.20 1.48 -5.30
C TYR A 334 17.46 0.92 -3.90
N CYS A 335 16.46 0.91 -3.02
CA CYS A 335 16.56 0.32 -1.68
C CYS A 335 16.96 -1.17 -1.73
N LEU A 336 16.37 -1.94 -2.66
CA LEU A 336 16.71 -3.37 -2.82
C LEU A 336 18.13 -3.57 -3.32
N SER A 337 18.60 -2.71 -4.24
CA SER A 337 19.94 -2.81 -4.82
C SER A 337 21.07 -2.46 -3.86
N MET A 338 20.80 -1.66 -2.81
CA MET A 338 21.80 -1.28 -1.80
C MET A 338 22.24 -2.46 -0.91
N PHE A 339 21.36 -3.43 -0.67
CA PHE A 339 21.61 -4.55 0.22
C PHE A 339 21.28 -5.90 -0.43
N PRO A 340 22.03 -6.34 -1.47
CA PRO A 340 21.71 -7.58 -2.19
C PRO A 340 21.70 -8.82 -1.28
N ARG A 341 22.59 -8.84 -0.26
CA ARG A 341 22.66 -9.92 0.73
C ARG A 341 21.41 -10.02 1.62
N TYR A 342 20.75 -8.88 1.86
CA TYR A 342 19.57 -8.75 2.72
C TYR A 342 18.37 -8.21 1.94
N ALA A 343 18.26 -8.49 0.64
CA ALA A 343 17.24 -7.88 -0.22
C ALA A 343 15.81 -8.08 0.31
N GLY A 344 15.51 -9.25 0.89
CA GLY A 344 14.21 -9.51 1.53
C GLY A 344 13.96 -8.63 2.76
N THR A 345 14.94 -8.51 3.65
CA THR A 345 14.87 -7.66 4.86
C THR A 345 14.81 -6.17 4.47
N ALA A 346 15.65 -5.75 3.53
CA ALA A 346 15.66 -4.38 3.02
C ALA A 346 14.32 -4.01 2.36
N GLY A 347 13.74 -4.92 1.57
CA GLY A 347 12.41 -4.75 0.99
C GLY A 347 11.30 -4.68 2.03
N GLY A 348 11.38 -5.49 3.08
CA GLY A 348 10.47 -5.45 4.23
C GLY A 348 10.54 -4.10 4.97
N ILE A 349 11.75 -3.65 5.31
CA ILE A 349 11.97 -2.35 5.99
C ILE A 349 11.54 -1.19 5.08
N ALA A 350 11.90 -1.23 3.79
CA ALA A 350 11.51 -0.19 2.84
C ALA A 350 9.98 -0.08 2.71
N GLY A 351 9.28 -1.21 2.56
CA GLY A 351 7.83 -1.24 2.46
C GLY A 351 7.14 -0.77 3.75
N SER A 352 7.54 -1.33 4.89
CA SER A 352 6.98 -0.95 6.19
C SER A 352 7.26 0.51 6.54
N GLY A 353 8.52 0.96 6.33
CA GLY A 353 8.90 2.34 6.56
C GLY A 353 8.14 3.32 5.66
N ALA A 354 7.94 2.95 4.39
CA ALA A 354 7.13 3.76 3.47
C ALA A 354 5.69 3.92 3.99
N TYR A 355 5.04 2.85 4.50
CA TYR A 355 3.70 2.95 5.07
C TYR A 355 3.63 3.81 6.33
N VAL A 356 4.67 3.74 7.23
CA VAL A 356 4.75 4.63 8.40
C VAL A 356 4.82 6.10 7.98
N VAL A 357 5.71 6.41 7.02
CA VAL A 357 5.85 7.78 6.50
C VAL A 357 4.58 8.24 5.78
N THR A 358 3.95 7.36 5.01
CA THR A 358 2.65 7.63 4.36
C THR A 358 1.58 7.96 5.41
N PHE A 359 1.47 7.14 6.46
CA PHE A 359 0.54 7.38 7.56
C PHE A 359 0.76 8.77 8.17
N ILE A 360 1.98 9.08 8.57
CA ILE A 360 2.29 10.38 9.19
C ILE A 360 2.01 11.53 8.23
N GLY A 361 2.57 11.45 7.01
CA GLY A 361 2.46 12.53 6.02
C GLY A 361 1.01 12.80 5.58
N SER A 362 0.26 11.75 5.25
CA SER A 362 -1.13 11.92 4.80
C SER A 362 -2.07 12.30 5.95
N SER A 363 -1.92 11.73 7.16
CA SER A 363 -2.77 12.06 8.31
C SER A 363 -2.57 13.50 8.78
N VAL A 364 -1.32 13.95 8.88
CA VAL A 364 -1.02 15.34 9.29
C VAL A 364 -1.61 16.32 8.29
N LEU A 365 -1.37 16.12 7.01
CA LEU A 365 -1.87 17.01 5.97
C LEU A 365 -3.41 16.97 5.89
N ALA A 366 -4.01 15.79 5.93
CA ALA A 366 -5.46 15.65 5.89
C ALA A 366 -6.15 16.22 7.14
N GLY A 367 -5.49 16.19 8.29
CA GLY A 367 -6.00 16.83 9.51
C GLY A 367 -5.84 18.35 9.57
N MET A 368 -4.88 18.91 8.80
CA MET A 368 -4.60 20.36 8.78
C MET A 368 -5.29 21.08 7.62
N LEU A 369 -5.54 20.39 6.51
CA LEU A 369 -6.08 20.97 5.29
C LEU A 369 -7.58 20.67 5.18
N PRO A 370 -8.44 21.69 4.94
CA PRO A 370 -9.86 21.44 4.74
C PRO A 370 -10.09 20.58 3.47
N SER A 371 -10.94 19.57 3.59
CA SER A 371 -11.26 18.67 2.48
C SER A 371 -12.27 19.24 1.46
N SER A 372 -12.67 20.51 1.64
CA SER A 372 -13.68 21.16 0.81
C SER A 372 -13.11 21.95 -0.37
N ALA A 373 -11.79 22.07 -0.54
CA ALA A 373 -11.19 22.93 -1.55
C ALA A 373 -10.14 22.21 -2.41
N VAL A 374 -10.12 22.47 -3.71
CA VAL A 374 -9.08 21.99 -4.66
C VAL A 374 -7.70 22.48 -4.25
N THR A 375 -7.63 23.72 -3.75
CA THR A 375 -6.38 24.32 -3.27
C THR A 375 -5.77 23.59 -2.10
N SER A 376 -6.56 22.97 -1.24
CA SER A 376 -6.08 22.13 -0.14
C SER A 376 -5.35 20.88 -0.64
N LEU A 377 -5.96 20.16 -1.57
CA LEU A 377 -5.32 18.99 -2.19
C LEU A 377 -4.03 19.38 -2.92
N ALA A 378 -4.05 20.49 -3.67
CA ALA A 378 -2.88 21.02 -4.36
C ALA A 378 -1.75 21.42 -3.40
N THR A 379 -2.09 22.08 -2.27
CA THR A 379 -1.13 22.45 -1.22
C THR A 379 -0.48 21.21 -0.60
N GLY A 380 -1.28 20.19 -0.30
CA GLY A 380 -0.76 18.94 0.23
C GLY A 380 0.19 18.24 -0.74
N TYR A 381 -0.16 18.19 -2.02
CA TYR A 381 0.73 17.67 -3.07
C TYR A 381 2.03 18.46 -3.16
N PHE A 382 1.96 19.79 -3.09
CA PHE A 382 3.15 20.65 -3.14
C PHE A 382 4.08 20.40 -1.96
N ILE A 383 3.55 20.34 -0.73
CA ILE A 383 4.33 20.04 0.47
C ILE A 383 5.04 18.69 0.35
N LEU A 384 4.34 17.64 -0.07
CA LEU A 384 4.91 16.31 -0.25
C LEU A 384 5.98 16.28 -1.36
N ALA A 385 5.76 17.02 -2.46
CA ALA A 385 6.73 17.14 -3.53
C ALA A 385 7.99 17.90 -3.08
N VAL A 386 7.85 18.97 -2.30
CA VAL A 386 8.98 19.69 -1.69
C VAL A 386 9.76 18.77 -0.74
N ALA A 387 9.08 17.96 0.08
CA ALA A 387 9.74 16.98 0.93
C ALA A 387 10.57 15.99 0.10
N CYS A 388 9.99 15.44 -0.99
CA CYS A 388 10.73 14.58 -1.93
C CYS A 388 11.92 15.30 -2.58
N TRP A 389 11.80 16.60 -2.88
CA TRP A 389 12.90 17.40 -3.43
C TRP A 389 14.06 17.57 -2.46
N LEU A 390 13.76 17.85 -1.19
CA LEU A 390 14.79 18.00 -0.15
C LEU A 390 15.53 16.67 0.07
N LEU A 391 14.81 15.55 0.08
CA LEU A 391 15.38 14.22 0.19
C LEU A 391 16.22 13.85 -1.05
N TYR A 392 15.72 14.17 -2.25
CA TYR A 392 16.51 14.02 -3.49
C TYR A 392 17.86 14.74 -3.37
N LYS A 393 17.88 16.02 -2.93
CA LYS A 393 19.13 16.77 -2.75
C LYS A 393 20.09 16.08 -1.78
N LYS A 394 19.58 15.55 -0.65
CA LYS A 394 20.38 14.81 0.34
C LYS A 394 20.97 13.52 -0.24
N ILE A 395 20.17 12.74 -0.97
CA ILE A 395 20.65 11.50 -1.61
C ILE A 395 21.70 11.83 -2.67
N ASN A 396 21.42 12.83 -3.53
CA ASN A 396 22.33 13.22 -4.62
C ASN A 396 23.68 13.73 -4.10
N SER A 397 23.69 14.53 -3.03
CA SER A 397 24.94 15.00 -2.42
C SER A 397 25.80 13.86 -1.86
N GLN A 398 25.18 12.81 -1.30
CA GLN A 398 25.87 11.64 -0.77
C GLN A 398 26.34 10.65 -1.85
N ILE A 399 25.80 10.72 -3.07
CA ILE A 399 26.28 9.90 -4.20
C ILE A 399 27.44 10.59 -4.89
N ALA A 400 27.49 11.93 -4.89
CA ALA A 400 28.54 12.73 -5.48
C ALA A 400 29.80 12.84 -4.61
N SER A 401 29.70 12.64 -3.29
CA SER A 401 30.79 12.49 -2.33
C SER A 401 31.31 11.05 -2.32
#